data_e72348538f8663d14dbf27e4def27216
#
_entry.id   e72348538f8663d14dbf27e4def27216
#
_cell.length_a   1.000
_cell.length_b   1.000
_cell.length_c   1.000
_cell.angle_alpha   90.00
_cell.angle_beta   90.00
_cell.angle_gamma   90.00
#
_symmetry.space_group_name_H-M   'P 1'
#
loop_
_entity.id
_entity.type
_entity.pdbx_description
1 polymer ?
#
loop_
_entity_poly.entity_id
_entity_poly.type
_entity_poly.pdbx_seq_one_letter_code
_entity_poly.pdbx_strand_id
1 'polypeptide(L)'
;MKTFTQLREEVTPLNENAEKALAYATAAHKGQFRSDGSEYIRHPERVAAYVQKFKKSHNLGKLISAAFLHDTIEDTDTTHKDLEKMFGGLVAGLVKDLTSDKDEIAKIGKKEYLSRNMETMSSYALVVKLADRLDNVQDIATAKTPEWRRTYKKETLGILDRLGKNRKLTGTHTKIITAIKKKLDEVD
;
A
#
# COMPACT_ATOMS: atom_id res chain seq x y z
N MET A 1 19.82 -5.84 4.59
CA MET A 1 18.50 -5.17 4.43
C MET A 1 18.57 -3.86 5.18
N LYS A 2 18.31 -2.70 4.54
CA LYS A 2 18.32 -1.43 5.27
C LYS A 2 17.15 -1.43 6.27
N THR A 3 17.43 -1.11 7.53
CA THR A 3 16.39 -0.95 8.56
C THR A 3 15.52 0.26 8.22
N PHE A 4 14.31 0.34 8.81
CA PHE A 4 13.43 1.52 8.67
C PHE A 4 14.16 2.81 9.05
N THR A 5 14.98 2.79 10.10
CA THR A 5 15.80 3.93 10.52
C THR A 5 16.78 4.37 9.42
N GLN A 6 17.44 3.43 8.74
CA GLN A 6 18.35 3.74 7.63
C GLN A 6 17.62 4.27 6.39
N LEU A 7 16.38 3.81 6.14
CA LEU A 7 15.52 4.38 5.09
C LEU A 7 15.05 5.80 5.45
N ARG A 8 14.82 6.08 6.73
CA ARG A 8 14.38 7.38 7.23
C ARG A 8 15.47 8.47 7.13
N GLU A 9 16.75 8.10 7.24
CA GLU A 9 17.87 9.04 7.12
C GLU A 9 18.09 9.55 5.69
N GLU A 10 17.62 8.82 4.66
CA GLU A 10 17.68 9.22 3.24
C GLU A 10 16.42 9.98 2.78
N VAL A 11 15.48 10.26 3.68
CA VAL A 11 14.11 10.70 3.35
C VAL A 11 13.89 12.14 3.79
N THR A 12 13.34 12.98 2.92
CA THR A 12 12.88 14.34 3.25
C THR A 12 11.97 14.30 4.49
N PRO A 13 12.14 15.21 5.46
CA PRO A 13 11.27 15.25 6.65
C PRO A 13 9.80 15.23 6.28
N LEU A 14 8.99 14.51 7.04
CA LEU A 14 7.54 14.49 6.89
C LEU A 14 6.99 15.90 7.15
N ASN A 15 5.95 16.29 6.43
CA ASN A 15 5.21 17.49 6.78
C ASN A 15 4.26 17.19 7.96
N GLU A 16 3.79 18.24 8.62
CA GLU A 16 2.92 18.16 9.81
C GLU A 16 1.70 17.23 9.60
N ASN A 17 1.07 17.26 8.44
CA ASN A 17 -0.08 16.41 8.15
C ASN A 17 0.30 14.93 8.03
N ALA A 18 1.47 14.61 7.49
CA ALA A 18 1.96 13.24 7.41
C ALA A 18 2.37 12.71 8.80
N GLU A 19 2.93 13.56 9.66
CA GLU A 19 3.23 13.20 11.05
C GLU A 19 1.95 12.92 11.84
N LYS A 20 0.92 13.76 11.70
CA LYS A 20 -0.40 13.53 12.28
C LYS A 20 -1.04 12.23 11.79
N ALA A 21 -0.90 11.92 10.48
CA ALA A 21 -1.42 10.69 9.91
C ALA A 21 -0.69 9.44 10.46
N LEU A 22 0.62 9.50 10.63
CA LEU A 22 1.39 8.44 11.27
C LEU A 22 0.95 8.22 12.72
N ALA A 23 0.84 9.29 13.51
CA ALA A 23 0.39 9.20 14.90
C ALA A 23 -1.02 8.61 15.01
N TYR A 24 -1.95 9.03 14.14
CA TYR A 24 -3.31 8.51 14.08
C TYR A 24 -3.30 7.00 13.72
N ALA A 25 -2.62 6.61 12.65
CA ALA A 25 -2.52 5.22 12.23
C ALA A 25 -1.90 4.33 13.32
N THR A 26 -0.85 4.83 14.02
CA THR A 26 -0.22 4.12 15.15
C THR A 26 -1.23 3.87 16.28
N ALA A 27 -2.04 4.86 16.62
CA ALA A 27 -3.07 4.72 17.65
C ALA A 27 -4.19 3.76 17.20
N ALA A 28 -4.65 3.86 15.93
CA ALA A 28 -5.72 3.05 15.38
C ALA A 28 -5.34 1.56 15.29
N HIS A 29 -4.10 1.24 14.89
CA HIS A 29 -3.58 -0.13 14.79
C HIS A 29 -2.92 -0.66 16.07
N LYS A 30 -3.10 0.04 17.20
CA LYS A 30 -2.49 -0.38 18.48
C LYS A 30 -2.93 -1.79 18.85
N GLY A 31 -1.95 -2.66 19.14
CA GLY A 31 -2.19 -4.05 19.51
C GLY A 31 -2.41 -4.99 18.33
N GLN A 32 -2.31 -4.52 17.10
CA GLN A 32 -2.29 -5.35 15.90
C GLN A 32 -0.84 -5.74 15.52
N PHE A 33 -0.68 -6.95 15.03
CA PHE A 33 0.64 -7.50 14.65
C PHE A 33 0.59 -8.14 13.27
N ARG A 34 1.72 -8.10 12.57
CA ARG A 34 1.96 -8.85 11.33
C ARG A 34 2.23 -10.32 11.63
N SER A 35 2.24 -11.15 10.58
CA SER A 35 2.49 -12.60 10.72
C SER A 35 3.89 -12.95 11.24
N ASP A 36 4.85 -12.02 11.15
CA ASP A 36 6.21 -12.16 11.70
C ASP A 36 6.32 -11.68 13.15
N GLY A 37 5.21 -11.24 13.78
CA GLY A 37 5.15 -10.74 15.16
C GLY A 37 5.52 -9.26 15.30
N SER A 38 5.88 -8.55 14.23
CA SER A 38 6.13 -7.10 14.29
C SER A 38 4.83 -6.31 14.43
N GLU A 39 4.89 -5.12 15.06
CA GLU A 39 3.74 -4.22 15.13
C GLU A 39 3.24 -3.85 13.74
N TYR A 40 1.90 -3.85 13.56
CA TYR A 40 1.27 -3.62 12.26
C TYR A 40 1.69 -2.30 11.60
N ILE A 41 1.89 -1.25 12.41
CA ILE A 41 2.27 0.10 11.91
C ILE A 41 3.54 0.09 11.05
N ARG A 42 4.42 -0.90 11.21
CA ARG A 42 5.63 -1.03 10.38
C ARG A 42 5.30 -1.19 8.89
N HIS A 43 4.17 -1.81 8.57
CA HIS A 43 3.71 -1.93 7.18
C HIS A 43 3.33 -0.57 6.58
N PRO A 44 2.39 0.22 7.11
CA PRO A 44 2.12 1.58 6.64
C PRO A 44 3.34 2.50 6.56
N GLU A 45 4.29 2.38 7.52
CA GLU A 45 5.54 3.14 7.49
C GLU A 45 6.39 2.80 6.25
N ARG A 46 6.55 1.51 5.92
CA ARG A 46 7.28 1.07 4.73
C ARG A 46 6.56 1.45 3.44
N VAL A 47 5.23 1.34 3.40
CA VAL A 47 4.42 1.79 2.26
C VAL A 47 4.63 3.29 2.00
N ALA A 48 4.58 4.12 3.04
CA ALA A 48 4.84 5.56 2.95
C ALA A 48 6.27 5.86 2.45
N ALA A 49 7.26 5.12 2.91
CA ALA A 49 8.65 5.25 2.45
C ALA A 49 8.79 4.91 0.94
N TYR A 50 8.06 3.89 0.45
CA TYR A 50 8.03 3.59 -0.99
C TYR A 50 7.35 4.69 -1.80
N VAL A 51 6.20 5.21 -1.32
CA VAL A 51 5.55 6.35 -1.97
C VAL A 51 6.52 7.51 -2.08
N GLN A 52 7.23 7.87 -1.02
CA GLN A 52 8.20 8.95 -1.00
C GLN A 52 9.38 8.69 -1.95
N LYS A 53 9.89 7.45 -1.99
CA LYS A 53 11.00 7.05 -2.88
C LYS A 53 10.65 7.16 -4.36
N PHE A 54 9.45 6.75 -4.76
CA PHE A 54 9.10 6.61 -6.17
C PHE A 54 8.33 7.80 -6.74
N LYS A 55 7.63 8.58 -5.90
CA LYS A 55 6.74 9.65 -6.34
C LYS A 55 7.32 11.02 -6.06
N LYS A 56 7.33 11.87 -7.11
CA LYS A 56 7.57 13.32 -6.99
C LYS A 56 6.29 14.05 -7.36
N SER A 57 5.75 14.87 -6.45
CA SER A 57 4.48 15.60 -6.66
C SER A 57 4.34 16.69 -5.60
N HIS A 58 3.66 17.80 -5.94
CA HIS A 58 3.22 18.81 -4.97
C HIS A 58 2.24 18.24 -3.92
N ASN A 59 1.54 17.13 -4.24
CA ASN A 59 0.66 16.42 -3.30
C ASN A 59 1.39 15.29 -2.54
N LEU A 60 2.72 15.22 -2.56
CA LEU A 60 3.45 14.11 -1.96
C LEU A 60 3.10 13.91 -0.48
N GLY A 61 3.00 14.98 0.31
CA GLY A 61 2.61 14.88 1.71
C GLY A 61 1.24 14.25 1.92
N LYS A 62 0.25 14.56 1.05
CA LYS A 62 -1.08 13.94 1.09
C LYS A 62 -1.06 12.46 0.72
N LEU A 63 -0.21 12.07 -0.25
CA LEU A 63 -0.03 10.66 -0.61
C LEU A 63 0.64 9.86 0.52
N ILE A 64 1.63 10.47 1.19
CA ILE A 64 2.27 9.87 2.36
C ILE A 64 1.26 9.70 3.50
N SER A 65 0.41 10.72 3.78
CA SER A 65 -0.67 10.59 4.75
C SER A 65 -1.64 9.47 4.38
N ALA A 66 -2.06 9.38 3.11
CA ALA A 66 -2.91 8.28 2.65
C ALA A 66 -2.22 6.91 2.76
N ALA A 67 -0.91 6.83 2.57
CA ALA A 67 -0.14 5.61 2.75
C ALA A 67 -0.08 5.17 4.23
N PHE A 68 0.04 6.09 5.19
CA PHE A 68 -0.05 5.75 6.60
C PHE A 68 -1.46 5.25 6.99
N LEU A 69 -2.50 5.80 6.38
CA LEU A 69 -3.89 5.57 6.76
C LEU A 69 -4.59 4.48 5.92
N HIS A 70 -3.93 3.86 4.92
CA HIS A 70 -4.58 3.09 3.87
C HIS A 70 -5.42 1.91 4.34
N ASP A 71 -5.05 1.28 5.47
CA ASP A 71 -5.74 0.14 6.05
C ASP A 71 -6.65 0.52 7.24
N THR A 72 -6.66 1.79 7.69
CA THR A 72 -7.39 2.16 8.91
C THR A 72 -8.89 1.96 8.79
N ILE A 73 -9.52 2.26 7.64
CA ILE A 73 -10.96 2.02 7.43
C ILE A 73 -11.26 0.51 7.36
N GLU A 74 -10.36 -0.29 6.78
CA GLU A 74 -10.58 -1.73 6.58
C GLU A 74 -10.40 -2.54 7.87
N ASP A 75 -9.45 -2.14 8.72
CA ASP A 75 -8.95 -2.96 9.83
C ASP A 75 -9.14 -2.34 11.22
N THR A 76 -9.80 -1.16 11.34
CA THR A 76 -10.08 -0.48 12.61
C THR A 76 -11.47 0.16 12.60
N ASP A 77 -11.85 0.82 13.70
CA ASP A 77 -13.12 1.56 13.80
C ASP A 77 -13.11 2.93 13.10
N THR A 78 -12.03 3.25 12.37
CA THR A 78 -11.88 4.52 11.64
C THR A 78 -12.92 4.63 10.53
N THR A 79 -13.62 5.76 10.46
CA THR A 79 -14.58 6.03 9.39
C THR A 79 -14.02 7.00 8.34
N HIS A 80 -14.60 6.97 7.14
CA HIS A 80 -14.28 7.96 6.10
C HIS A 80 -14.47 9.41 6.59
N LYS A 81 -15.53 9.67 7.39
CA LYS A 81 -15.82 11.00 7.94
C LYS A 81 -14.73 11.48 8.91
N ASP A 82 -14.16 10.59 9.71
CA ASP A 82 -13.05 10.92 10.61
C ASP A 82 -11.85 11.38 9.82
N LEU A 83 -11.49 10.62 8.77
CA LEU A 83 -10.36 10.97 7.90
C LEU A 83 -10.61 12.26 7.11
N GLU A 84 -11.82 12.47 6.61
CA GLU A 84 -12.17 13.70 5.90
C GLU A 84 -12.05 14.93 6.80
N LYS A 85 -12.56 14.84 8.02
CA LYS A 85 -12.48 15.93 9.02
C LYS A 85 -11.04 16.25 9.42
N MET A 86 -10.20 15.22 9.59
CA MET A 86 -8.83 15.39 10.11
C MET A 86 -7.79 15.69 9.04
N PHE A 87 -7.92 15.07 7.85
CA PHE A 87 -6.89 15.08 6.80
C PHE A 87 -7.38 15.65 5.47
N GLY A 88 -8.67 15.99 5.37
CA GLY A 88 -9.31 16.60 4.19
C GLY A 88 -9.71 15.58 3.13
N GLY A 89 -10.60 16.02 2.22
CA GLY A 89 -11.28 15.15 1.26
C GLY A 89 -10.35 14.39 0.31
N LEU A 90 -9.18 14.95 -0.07
CA LEU A 90 -8.25 14.22 -0.94
C LEU A 90 -7.65 12.99 -0.24
N VAL A 91 -7.19 13.13 1.01
CA VAL A 91 -6.63 12.01 1.77
C VAL A 91 -7.70 10.96 2.05
N ALA A 92 -8.87 11.38 2.54
CA ALA A 92 -9.99 10.47 2.82
C ALA A 92 -10.48 9.74 1.55
N GLY A 93 -10.56 10.45 0.41
CA GLY A 93 -10.92 9.85 -0.88
C GLY A 93 -9.90 8.82 -1.35
N LEU A 94 -8.61 9.08 -1.19
CA LEU A 94 -7.55 8.12 -1.51
C LEU A 94 -7.64 6.87 -0.63
N VAL A 95 -7.85 7.02 0.68
CA VAL A 95 -8.01 5.88 1.59
C VAL A 95 -9.26 5.08 1.23
N LYS A 96 -10.37 5.73 0.88
CA LYS A 96 -11.58 5.07 0.40
C LYS A 96 -11.32 4.24 -0.88
N ASP A 97 -10.58 4.80 -1.85
CA ASP A 97 -10.20 4.07 -3.08
C ASP A 97 -9.34 2.82 -2.77
N LEU A 98 -8.59 2.83 -1.66
CA LEU A 98 -7.69 1.76 -1.22
C LEU A 98 -8.40 0.69 -0.39
N THR A 99 -9.51 1.07 0.28
CA THR A 99 -10.32 0.16 1.12
C THR A 99 -11.03 -0.88 0.26
N SER A 100 -10.89 -2.15 0.65
CA SER A 100 -11.48 -3.27 -0.09
C SER A 100 -12.96 -3.44 0.22
N ASP A 101 -13.76 -3.73 -0.80
CA ASP A 101 -15.15 -4.18 -0.65
C ASP A 101 -15.17 -5.70 -0.39
N LYS A 102 -15.42 -6.07 0.87
CA LYS A 102 -15.44 -7.48 1.31
C LYS A 102 -16.57 -8.28 0.67
N ASP A 103 -17.71 -7.65 0.39
CA ASP A 103 -18.86 -8.30 -0.22
C ASP A 103 -18.60 -8.58 -1.71
N GLU A 104 -17.95 -7.66 -2.40
CA GLU A 104 -17.54 -7.87 -3.80
C GLU A 104 -16.43 -8.94 -3.88
N ILE A 105 -15.45 -8.90 -2.98
CA ILE A 105 -14.41 -9.94 -2.89
C ILE A 105 -15.03 -11.34 -2.71
N ALA A 106 -16.05 -11.47 -1.85
CA ALA A 106 -16.73 -12.74 -1.63
C ALA A 106 -17.44 -13.26 -2.90
N LYS A 107 -17.96 -12.35 -3.74
CA LYS A 107 -18.69 -12.70 -4.98
C LYS A 107 -17.77 -13.11 -6.13
N ILE A 108 -16.67 -12.37 -6.35
CA ILE A 108 -15.84 -12.53 -7.58
C ILE A 108 -14.41 -13.02 -7.28
N GLY A 109 -14.04 -13.17 -6.02
CA GLY A 109 -12.71 -13.55 -5.58
C GLY A 109 -11.70 -12.39 -5.55
N LYS A 110 -10.73 -12.49 -4.62
CA LYS A 110 -9.76 -11.42 -4.32
C LYS A 110 -8.94 -10.98 -5.53
N LYS A 111 -8.48 -11.94 -6.35
CA LYS A 111 -7.65 -11.65 -7.54
C LYS A 111 -8.41 -10.82 -8.57
N GLU A 112 -9.65 -11.22 -8.90
CA GLU A 112 -10.49 -10.52 -9.87
C GLU A 112 -10.86 -9.13 -9.36
N TYR A 113 -11.27 -9.04 -8.08
CA TYR A 113 -11.55 -7.76 -7.43
C TYR A 113 -10.37 -6.79 -7.52
N LEU A 114 -9.18 -7.22 -7.08
CA LEU A 114 -7.98 -6.38 -7.12
C LEU A 114 -7.62 -5.95 -8.55
N SER A 115 -7.76 -6.84 -9.53
CA SER A 115 -7.51 -6.51 -10.93
C SER A 115 -8.41 -5.39 -11.41
N ARG A 116 -9.73 -5.50 -11.20
CA ARG A 116 -10.72 -4.48 -11.59
C ARG A 116 -10.51 -3.16 -10.85
N ASN A 117 -10.32 -3.22 -9.54
CA ASN A 117 -10.13 -2.03 -8.72
C ASN A 117 -8.88 -1.25 -9.13
N MET A 118 -7.74 -1.92 -9.34
CA MET A 118 -6.51 -1.27 -9.78
C MET A 118 -6.60 -0.68 -11.20
N GLU A 119 -7.46 -1.20 -12.06
CA GLU A 119 -7.73 -0.63 -13.39
C GLU A 119 -8.47 0.72 -13.31
N THR A 120 -9.34 0.90 -12.33
CA THR A 120 -10.27 2.04 -12.25
C THR A 120 -9.93 3.09 -11.20
N MET A 121 -9.19 2.73 -10.13
CA MET A 121 -8.85 3.67 -9.06
C MET A 121 -8.04 4.88 -9.56
N SER A 122 -8.03 5.98 -8.82
CA SER A 122 -7.27 7.17 -9.19
C SER A 122 -5.77 6.87 -9.37
N SER A 123 -5.07 7.67 -10.19
CA SER A 123 -3.62 7.48 -10.40
C SER A 123 -2.81 7.61 -9.11
N TYR A 124 -3.26 8.42 -8.16
CA TYR A 124 -2.62 8.57 -6.86
C TYR A 124 -2.88 7.36 -5.95
N ALA A 125 -4.11 6.86 -5.90
CA ALA A 125 -4.43 5.65 -5.16
C ALA A 125 -3.64 4.44 -5.70
N LEU A 126 -3.49 4.33 -7.03
CA LEU A 126 -2.69 3.27 -7.63
C LEU A 126 -1.21 3.32 -7.21
N VAL A 127 -0.61 4.51 -7.02
CA VAL A 127 0.76 4.63 -6.47
C VAL A 127 0.84 4.00 -5.08
N VAL A 128 -0.12 4.31 -4.20
CA VAL A 128 -0.15 3.74 -2.84
C VAL A 128 -0.42 2.24 -2.89
N LYS A 129 -1.38 1.77 -3.72
CA LYS A 129 -1.70 0.35 -3.85
C LYS A 129 -0.55 -0.49 -4.39
N LEU A 130 0.23 0.05 -5.32
CA LEU A 130 1.44 -0.61 -5.81
C LEU A 130 2.56 -0.61 -4.75
N ALA A 131 2.68 0.45 -3.94
CA ALA A 131 3.63 0.50 -2.83
C ALA A 131 3.26 -0.51 -1.72
N ASP A 132 1.97 -0.64 -1.36
CA ASP A 132 1.44 -1.68 -0.49
C ASP A 132 1.78 -3.08 -1.03
N ARG A 133 1.52 -3.33 -2.31
CA ARG A 133 1.88 -4.61 -2.95
C ARG A 133 3.37 -4.90 -2.90
N LEU A 134 4.23 -3.88 -3.10
CA LEU A 134 5.68 -4.03 -3.01
C LEU A 134 6.11 -4.43 -1.60
N ASP A 135 5.52 -3.84 -0.57
CA ASP A 135 5.81 -4.19 0.82
C ASP A 135 5.36 -5.62 1.13
N ASN A 136 4.14 -5.98 0.74
CA ASN A 136 3.63 -7.33 0.94
C ASN A 136 4.47 -8.41 0.23
N VAL A 137 5.06 -8.11 -0.94
CA VAL A 137 5.98 -9.04 -1.63
C VAL A 137 7.28 -9.23 -0.86
N GLN A 138 7.78 -8.23 -0.14
CA GLN A 138 9.01 -8.38 0.64
C GLN A 138 8.86 -9.35 1.82
N ASP A 139 7.70 -9.33 2.48
CA ASP A 139 7.44 -10.19 3.63
C ASP A 139 7.18 -11.67 3.25
N ILE A 140 6.97 -11.95 1.95
CA ILE A 140 6.64 -13.30 1.47
C ILE A 140 7.79 -14.28 1.64
N ALA A 141 9.02 -13.84 1.44
CA ALA A 141 10.19 -14.74 1.41
C ALA A 141 10.43 -15.47 2.74
N THR A 142 9.97 -14.90 3.86
CA THR A 142 10.27 -15.41 5.21
C THR A 142 9.06 -15.95 5.96
N ALA A 143 7.84 -15.60 5.58
CA ALA A 143 6.67 -15.75 6.46
C ALA A 143 5.64 -16.81 6.04
N LYS A 144 5.79 -17.49 4.88
CA LYS A 144 4.76 -18.38 4.32
C LYS A 144 5.32 -19.65 3.68
N THR A 145 4.45 -20.66 3.50
CA THR A 145 4.85 -21.93 2.84
C THR A 145 5.25 -21.70 1.38
N PRO A 146 6.11 -22.57 0.79
CA PRO A 146 6.49 -22.47 -0.62
C PRO A 146 5.28 -22.46 -1.59
N GLU A 147 4.24 -23.25 -1.30
CA GLU A 147 3.00 -23.31 -2.12
C GLU A 147 2.27 -21.98 -2.12
N TRP A 148 2.15 -21.37 -0.93
CA TRP A 148 1.53 -20.06 -0.79
C TRP A 148 2.31 -18.99 -1.53
N ARG A 149 3.65 -19.00 -1.42
CA ARG A 149 4.53 -18.06 -2.14
C ARG A 149 4.35 -18.14 -3.65
N ARG A 150 4.36 -19.36 -4.22
CA ARG A 150 4.14 -19.59 -5.66
C ARG A 150 2.77 -19.08 -6.12
N THR A 151 1.73 -19.37 -5.35
CA THR A 151 0.37 -18.90 -5.65
C THR A 151 0.30 -17.37 -5.66
N TYR A 152 0.82 -16.73 -4.61
CA TYR A 152 0.82 -15.27 -4.50
C TYR A 152 1.66 -14.60 -5.61
N LYS A 153 2.84 -15.16 -5.94
CA LYS A 153 3.67 -14.71 -7.06
C LYS A 153 2.87 -14.77 -8.37
N LYS A 154 2.26 -15.90 -8.69
CA LYS A 154 1.43 -16.09 -9.89
C LYS A 154 0.25 -15.10 -9.96
N GLU A 155 -0.46 -14.92 -8.86
CA GLU A 155 -1.58 -13.98 -8.78
C GLU A 155 -1.11 -12.54 -8.97
N THR A 156 -0.04 -12.14 -8.27
CA THR A 156 0.51 -10.78 -8.38
C THR A 156 0.96 -10.48 -9.80
N LEU A 157 1.70 -11.38 -10.45
CA LEU A 157 2.12 -11.20 -11.85
C LEU A 157 0.92 -11.09 -12.77
N GLY A 158 -0.11 -11.92 -12.60
CA GLY A 158 -1.34 -11.86 -13.41
C GLY A 158 -2.11 -10.53 -13.26
N ILE A 159 -2.19 -9.99 -12.03
CA ILE A 159 -2.81 -8.67 -11.76
C ILE A 159 -2.01 -7.57 -12.47
N LEU A 160 -0.67 -7.57 -12.32
CA LEU A 160 0.18 -6.54 -12.91
C LEU A 160 0.20 -6.58 -14.44
N ASP A 161 0.16 -7.77 -15.05
CA ASP A 161 0.10 -7.92 -16.50
C ASP A 161 -1.23 -7.43 -17.07
N ARG A 162 -2.34 -7.76 -16.41
CA ARG A 162 -3.67 -7.25 -16.78
C ARG A 162 -3.75 -5.73 -16.63
N LEU A 163 -3.23 -5.17 -15.53
CA LEU A 163 -3.15 -3.73 -15.31
C LEU A 163 -2.38 -3.03 -16.43
N GLY A 164 -1.23 -3.59 -16.85
CA GLY A 164 -0.42 -3.03 -17.93
C GLY A 164 -1.08 -3.06 -19.31
N LYS A 165 -1.99 -4.03 -19.54
CA LYS A 165 -2.76 -4.14 -20.81
C LYS A 165 -3.95 -3.18 -20.84
N ASN A 166 -4.64 -2.99 -19.71
CA ASN A 166 -5.94 -2.34 -19.66
C ASN A 166 -5.87 -0.88 -19.21
N ARG A 167 -4.70 -0.41 -18.74
CA ARG A 167 -4.55 0.94 -18.20
C ARG A 167 -3.25 1.61 -18.66
N LYS A 168 -3.34 2.88 -19.06
CA LYS A 168 -2.15 3.71 -19.28
C LYS A 168 -1.44 3.99 -17.97
N LEU A 169 -0.22 3.49 -17.84
CA LEU A 169 0.61 3.62 -16.64
C LEU A 169 1.53 4.85 -16.74
N THR A 170 1.73 5.53 -15.61
CA THR A 170 2.72 6.60 -15.49
C THR A 170 4.11 6.02 -15.22
N GLY A 171 5.17 6.82 -15.43
CA GLY A 171 6.54 6.39 -15.10
C GLY A 171 6.71 5.99 -13.61
N THR A 172 5.95 6.58 -12.67
CA THR A 172 5.94 6.16 -11.27
C THR A 172 5.37 4.75 -11.11
N HIS A 173 4.21 4.47 -11.73
CA HIS A 173 3.60 3.13 -11.69
C HIS A 173 4.56 2.08 -12.25
N THR A 174 5.16 2.34 -13.41
CA THR A 174 6.11 1.42 -14.05
C THR A 174 7.32 1.13 -13.16
N LYS A 175 7.89 2.14 -12.52
CA LYS A 175 9.03 1.96 -11.60
C LYS A 175 8.69 1.06 -10.41
N ILE A 176 7.51 1.24 -9.80
CA ILE A 176 7.08 0.40 -8.67
C ILE A 176 6.79 -1.02 -9.14
N ILE A 177 6.11 -1.20 -10.29
CA ILE A 177 5.86 -2.52 -10.89
C ILE A 177 7.17 -3.25 -11.18
N THR A 178 8.18 -2.55 -11.72
CA THR A 178 9.51 -3.14 -11.95
C THR A 178 10.15 -3.59 -10.63
N ALA A 179 10.02 -2.80 -9.57
CA ALA A 179 10.53 -3.18 -8.26
C ALA A 179 9.79 -4.41 -7.67
N ILE A 180 8.46 -4.49 -7.85
CA ILE A 180 7.66 -5.66 -7.44
C ILE A 180 8.15 -6.91 -8.20
N LYS A 181 8.25 -6.85 -9.54
CA LYS A 181 8.68 -7.98 -10.37
C LYS A 181 10.07 -8.46 -9.96
N LYS A 182 11.03 -7.53 -9.76
CA LYS A 182 12.36 -7.86 -9.27
C LYS A 182 12.34 -8.59 -7.92
N LYS A 183 11.48 -8.16 -6.99
CA LYS A 183 11.34 -8.84 -5.69
C LYS A 183 10.70 -10.22 -5.81
N LEU A 184 9.74 -10.39 -6.71
CA LEU A 184 9.12 -11.69 -6.99
C LEU A 184 10.11 -12.68 -7.63
N ASP A 185 11.12 -12.20 -8.39
CA ASP A 185 12.17 -13.07 -8.95
C ASP A 185 13.13 -13.59 -7.87
N GLU A 186 13.23 -12.91 -6.72
CA GLU A 186 14.00 -13.36 -5.55
C GLU A 186 13.21 -14.39 -4.68
N VAL A 187 11.94 -14.65 -5.00
CA VAL A 187 11.06 -15.59 -4.27
C VAL A 187 10.97 -16.90 -5.07
N ASP A 188 11.49 -17.96 -4.50
CA ASP A 188 11.43 -19.33 -5.04
C ASP A 188 10.04 -19.99 -4.81
#